data_14b5c85b6dc993bee57919b9dd462fcf
#
_entry.id   14b5c85b6dc993bee57919b9dd462fcf
#
_cell.length_a   1.000
_cell.length_b   1.000
_cell.length_c   1.000
_cell.angle_alpha   90.00
_cell.angle_beta   90.00
_cell.angle_gamma   90.00
#
_symmetry.space_group_name_H-M   'P 1'
#
loop_
_entity.id
_entity.type
_entity.pdbx_description
1 polymer ?
#
loop_
_entity_poly.entity_id
_entity_poly.type
_entity_poly.pdbx_seq_one_letter_code
_entity_poly.pdbx_strand_id
1 'polypeptide(L)'
;MGIYNINVRNVNDALPLGLRMLANNNGVDEESRNGPVRVLPNPVITSYDRPMERVLFSPLRDANPFFHVMEALWMLSGRNDVSFPTQFNSKFDQFSDDGSTFYGAYGYRWRKWFGYDQLEAICEELTINPLSRRAVLAMWDAGGQRDNSVLVGMCDLYQAGNGGKDVPCNTHIYFRNNQGYLDMTVMCRSNDIVWGAYGANAVHFAFLLEYMAARLGLQVGKLFQFSNNFHYYVDVVGDYQKVMAMAADAEEHNYYRTKLLRPMPLVVDFAVFDQEVDAFIECDEVDYTEPFIRDVAEPMRQAWSLHKVKDYAGALTYAHSIKAEDWRVACTEWLERRALKHRGEK
;
A
#
# COMPACT_ATOMS: atom_id res chain seq x y z
N MET A 1 -23.34 -19.57 -1.57
CA MET A 1 -22.25 -19.04 -2.44
C MET A 1 -20.92 -19.20 -1.70
N GLY A 2 -19.82 -19.49 -2.42
CA GLY A 2 -18.48 -19.64 -1.83
C GLY A 2 -17.70 -18.31 -1.79
N ILE A 3 -16.39 -18.41 -1.54
CA ILE A 3 -15.44 -17.30 -1.60
C ILE A 3 -15.34 -16.78 -3.06
N TYR A 4 -15.29 -15.48 -3.23
CA TYR A 4 -15.02 -14.85 -4.53
C TYR A 4 -13.53 -14.87 -4.85
N ASN A 5 -13.18 -15.11 -6.11
CA ASN A 5 -11.79 -15.14 -6.55
C ASN A 5 -11.58 -14.15 -7.71
N ILE A 6 -10.57 -13.30 -7.58
CA ILE A 6 -10.08 -12.34 -8.57
C ILE A 6 -8.63 -12.71 -8.88
N ASN A 7 -8.40 -13.37 -10.02
CA ASN A 7 -7.06 -13.75 -10.45
C ASN A 7 -6.63 -12.81 -11.59
N VAL A 8 -5.58 -12.04 -11.36
CA VAL A 8 -5.21 -10.95 -12.26
C VAL A 8 -3.69 -10.85 -12.41
N ARG A 9 -3.27 -10.16 -13.46
CA ARG A 9 -1.86 -9.86 -13.67
C ARG A 9 -1.38 -8.81 -12.66
N ASN A 10 -2.12 -7.70 -12.51
CA ASN A 10 -1.71 -6.54 -11.71
C ASN A 10 -2.91 -5.76 -11.14
N VAL A 11 -2.63 -4.68 -10.42
CA VAL A 11 -3.65 -3.85 -9.76
C VAL A 11 -4.61 -3.16 -10.76
N ASN A 12 -4.14 -2.81 -11.95
CA ASN A 12 -4.98 -2.17 -12.98
C ASN A 12 -6.01 -3.13 -13.59
N ASP A 13 -5.78 -4.44 -13.50
CA ASP A 13 -6.79 -5.46 -13.83
C ASP A 13 -7.75 -5.71 -12.65
N ALA A 14 -7.23 -5.59 -11.40
CA ALA A 14 -8.00 -5.89 -10.20
C ALA A 14 -9.11 -4.86 -9.92
N LEU A 15 -8.77 -3.56 -10.01
CA LEU A 15 -9.71 -2.49 -9.69
C LEU A 15 -11.00 -2.57 -10.53
N PRO A 16 -10.97 -2.65 -11.86
CA PRO A 16 -12.20 -2.72 -12.66
C PRO A 16 -13.04 -3.95 -12.37
N LEU A 17 -12.40 -5.11 -12.12
CA LEU A 17 -13.12 -6.33 -11.76
C LEU A 17 -13.82 -6.21 -10.41
N GLY A 18 -13.12 -5.72 -9.39
CA GLY A 18 -13.69 -5.51 -8.06
C GLY A 18 -14.84 -4.50 -8.06
N LEU A 19 -14.70 -3.38 -8.77
CA LEU A 19 -15.75 -2.38 -8.93
C LEU A 19 -17.01 -2.99 -9.55
N ARG A 20 -16.86 -3.73 -10.67
CA ARG A 20 -18.00 -4.38 -11.33
C ARG A 20 -18.65 -5.45 -10.46
N MET A 21 -17.87 -6.23 -9.70
CA MET A 21 -18.42 -7.24 -8.79
C MET A 21 -19.28 -6.61 -7.70
N LEU A 22 -18.84 -5.49 -7.13
CA LEU A 22 -19.59 -4.75 -6.11
C LEU A 22 -20.79 -4.00 -6.70
N ALA A 23 -20.65 -3.40 -7.89
CA ALA A 23 -21.72 -2.64 -8.53
C ALA A 23 -22.89 -3.51 -9.01
N ASN A 24 -22.60 -4.76 -9.40
CA ASN A 24 -23.61 -5.71 -9.85
C ASN A 24 -24.47 -6.22 -8.67
N ASN A 25 -25.44 -7.07 -8.95
CA ASN A 25 -26.39 -7.62 -7.97
C ASN A 25 -25.77 -8.47 -6.84
N ASN A 26 -24.45 -8.64 -6.82
CA ASN A 26 -23.72 -9.32 -5.75
C ASN A 26 -23.42 -8.43 -4.54
N GLY A 27 -23.33 -7.10 -4.73
CA GLY A 27 -23.08 -6.17 -3.65
C GLY A 27 -24.33 -5.86 -2.85
N VAL A 28 -24.16 -5.72 -1.53
CA VAL A 28 -25.20 -5.34 -0.55
C VAL A 28 -24.82 -4.01 0.07
N ASP A 29 -25.80 -3.14 0.30
CA ASP A 29 -25.58 -1.86 0.97
C ASP A 29 -25.66 -2.06 2.48
N GLU A 30 -24.66 -1.56 3.21
CA GLU A 30 -24.56 -1.64 4.67
C GLU A 30 -24.11 -0.30 5.24
N GLU A 31 -24.50 -0.02 6.49
CA GLU A 31 -23.96 1.11 7.24
C GLU A 31 -22.64 0.72 7.91
N SER A 32 -21.68 1.62 7.87
CA SER A 32 -20.39 1.45 8.57
C SER A 32 -20.07 2.66 9.46
N ARG A 33 -19.06 2.51 10.33
CA ARG A 33 -18.56 3.61 11.18
C ARG A 33 -18.21 4.88 10.38
N ASN A 34 -17.73 4.70 9.15
CA ASN A 34 -17.22 5.79 8.33
C ASN A 34 -18.17 6.16 7.16
N GLY A 35 -19.44 5.76 7.23
CA GLY A 35 -20.47 6.03 6.24
C GLY A 35 -20.93 4.76 5.48
N PRO A 36 -21.88 4.93 4.54
CA PRO A 36 -22.47 3.82 3.81
C PRO A 36 -21.45 3.14 2.90
N VAL A 37 -21.49 1.81 2.90
CA VAL A 37 -20.63 0.97 2.09
C VAL A 37 -21.45 0.01 1.24
N ARG A 38 -20.89 -0.32 0.07
CA ARG A 38 -21.35 -1.44 -0.73
C ARG A 38 -20.36 -2.58 -0.58
N VAL A 39 -20.82 -3.71 -0.04
CA VAL A 39 -19.98 -4.83 0.38
C VAL A 39 -20.38 -6.12 -0.33
N LEU A 40 -19.41 -7.00 -0.61
CA LEU A 40 -19.72 -8.37 -1.01
C LEU A 40 -20.04 -9.22 0.22
N PRO A 41 -21.12 -10.07 0.17
CA PRO A 41 -21.59 -10.83 1.34
C PRO A 41 -20.63 -11.95 1.77
N ASN A 42 -19.65 -12.29 0.94
CA ASN A 42 -18.64 -13.31 1.24
C ASN A 42 -17.24 -12.77 1.00
N PRO A 43 -16.20 -13.36 1.64
CA PRO A 43 -14.82 -12.95 1.45
C PRO A 43 -14.35 -13.02 -0.01
N VAL A 44 -13.35 -12.21 -0.31
CA VAL A 44 -12.70 -12.13 -1.64
C VAL A 44 -11.22 -12.47 -1.49
N ILE A 45 -10.71 -13.32 -2.38
CA ILE A 45 -9.27 -13.50 -2.58
C ILE A 45 -8.89 -12.83 -3.90
N THR A 46 -7.97 -11.87 -3.83
CA THR A 46 -7.32 -11.30 -5.02
C THR A 46 -5.92 -11.85 -5.14
N SER A 47 -5.56 -12.44 -6.27
CA SER A 47 -4.20 -12.90 -6.57
C SER A 47 -3.58 -12.10 -7.71
N TYR A 48 -2.33 -11.66 -7.51
CA TYR A 48 -1.55 -10.93 -8.50
C TYR A 48 -0.40 -11.80 -9.01
N ASP A 49 -0.35 -12.04 -10.32
CA ASP A 49 0.74 -12.78 -10.96
C ASP A 49 2.01 -11.91 -11.13
N ARG A 50 1.83 -10.58 -11.19
CA ARG A 50 2.89 -9.59 -11.35
C ARG A 50 2.75 -8.47 -10.29
N PRO A 51 3.00 -8.75 -9.01
CA PRO A 51 2.78 -7.77 -7.94
C PRO A 51 3.67 -6.52 -8.05
N MET A 52 4.83 -6.60 -8.71
CA MET A 52 5.68 -5.44 -8.96
C MET A 52 5.03 -4.43 -9.93
N GLU A 53 4.06 -4.83 -10.75
CA GLU A 53 3.23 -3.94 -11.58
C GLU A 53 2.15 -3.28 -10.69
N ARG A 54 2.57 -2.46 -9.73
CA ARG A 54 1.79 -1.95 -8.59
C ARG A 54 1.27 -0.52 -8.75
N VAL A 55 1.69 0.19 -9.79
CA VAL A 55 1.25 1.55 -10.05
C VAL A 55 -0.14 1.56 -10.68
N LEU A 56 -1.05 2.31 -10.09
CA LEU A 56 -2.40 2.51 -10.61
C LEU A 56 -2.45 3.82 -11.41
N PHE A 57 -2.80 3.73 -12.70
CA PHE A 57 -2.72 4.88 -13.62
C PHE A 57 -4.05 5.60 -13.84
N SER A 58 -5.19 5.02 -13.42
CA SER A 58 -6.53 5.58 -13.65
C SER A 58 -6.65 7.05 -13.21
N PRO A 59 -6.89 8.02 -14.13
CA PRO A 59 -7.15 9.41 -13.80
C PRO A 59 -8.41 9.62 -12.94
N LEU A 60 -9.45 8.82 -13.15
CA LEU A 60 -10.68 8.92 -12.34
C LEU A 60 -10.46 8.45 -10.91
N ARG A 61 -9.59 7.46 -10.69
CA ARG A 61 -9.19 7.07 -9.32
C ARG A 61 -8.25 8.10 -8.70
N ASP A 62 -7.47 8.77 -9.53
CA ASP A 62 -6.56 9.87 -9.16
C ASP A 62 -5.65 9.56 -7.95
N ALA A 63 -5.06 8.37 -7.95
CA ALA A 63 -4.11 7.95 -6.93
C ALA A 63 -2.92 8.90 -6.85
N ASN A 64 -2.49 9.25 -5.63
CA ASN A 64 -1.29 10.08 -5.44
C ASN A 64 -0.03 9.18 -5.46
N PRO A 65 0.75 9.16 -6.56
CA PRO A 65 1.90 8.27 -6.67
C PRO A 65 3.03 8.66 -5.71
N PHE A 66 3.17 9.94 -5.40
CA PHE A 66 4.17 10.43 -4.44
C PHE A 66 3.88 9.87 -3.05
N PHE A 67 2.64 10.00 -2.58
CA PHE A 67 2.24 9.47 -1.28
C PHE A 67 2.47 7.97 -1.19
N HIS A 68 2.11 7.20 -2.22
CA HIS A 68 2.25 5.74 -2.22
C HIS A 68 3.71 5.28 -2.03
N VAL A 69 4.67 5.90 -2.71
CA VAL A 69 6.10 5.54 -2.56
C VAL A 69 6.62 5.98 -1.20
N MET A 70 6.32 7.22 -0.80
CA MET A 70 6.83 7.76 0.45
C MET A 70 6.29 7.00 1.67
N GLU A 71 4.99 6.68 1.67
CA GLU A 71 4.38 5.87 2.72
C GLU A 71 4.98 4.45 2.75
N ALA A 72 5.23 3.83 1.58
CA ALA A 72 5.84 2.50 1.52
C ALA A 72 7.28 2.49 2.11
N LEU A 73 8.10 3.50 1.81
CA LEU A 73 9.44 3.65 2.39
C LEU A 73 9.39 3.91 3.89
N TRP A 74 8.47 4.80 4.35
CA TRP A 74 8.22 5.04 5.77
C TRP A 74 7.79 3.77 6.51
N MET A 75 6.99 2.91 5.88
CA MET A 75 6.61 1.61 6.45
C MET A 75 7.82 0.67 6.53
N LEU A 76 8.66 0.59 5.48
CA LEU A 76 9.87 -0.26 5.49
C LEU A 76 10.89 0.18 6.54
N SER A 77 10.97 1.47 6.89
CA SER A 77 11.80 1.97 7.99
C SER A 77 11.24 1.68 9.39
N GLY A 78 10.04 1.10 9.48
CA GLY A 78 9.43 0.72 10.75
C GLY A 78 9.02 1.92 11.60
N ARG A 79 8.60 3.02 10.99
CA ARG A 79 8.15 4.25 11.68
C ARG A 79 6.64 4.25 11.91
N ASN A 80 6.21 5.11 12.84
CA ASN A 80 4.80 5.37 13.14
C ASN A 80 4.49 6.85 13.36
N ASP A 81 5.44 7.75 13.12
CA ASP A 81 5.25 9.19 13.27
C ASP A 81 4.29 9.76 12.21
N VAL A 82 3.50 10.74 12.60
CA VAL A 82 2.55 11.45 11.73
C VAL A 82 3.27 12.40 10.77
N SER A 83 4.43 12.93 11.18
CA SER A 83 5.12 14.04 10.53
C SER A 83 5.57 13.76 9.10
N PHE A 84 6.04 12.57 8.81
CA PHE A 84 6.54 12.23 7.47
C PHE A 84 5.41 12.02 6.44
N PRO A 85 4.44 11.10 6.63
CA PRO A 85 3.42 10.84 5.61
C PRO A 85 2.47 12.02 5.39
N THR A 86 2.23 12.86 6.39
CA THR A 86 1.39 14.06 6.23
C THR A 86 1.98 15.13 5.32
N GLN A 87 3.28 15.11 5.08
CA GLN A 87 3.91 15.98 4.07
C GLN A 87 3.35 15.69 2.67
N PHE A 88 3.01 14.43 2.37
CA PHE A 88 2.54 13.95 1.09
C PHE A 88 1.01 13.77 1.01
N ASN A 89 0.35 13.69 2.16
CA ASN A 89 -1.10 13.68 2.29
C ASN A 89 -1.52 14.36 3.59
N SER A 90 -1.82 15.66 3.52
CA SER A 90 -2.15 16.47 4.69
C SER A 90 -3.39 16.00 5.48
N LYS A 91 -4.26 15.20 4.86
CA LYS A 91 -5.45 14.66 5.53
C LYS A 91 -5.16 13.36 6.29
N PHE A 92 -3.94 12.84 6.20
CA PHE A 92 -3.59 11.56 6.82
C PHE A 92 -3.53 11.67 8.35
N ASP A 93 -3.24 12.85 8.89
CA ASP A 93 -3.24 13.16 10.32
C ASP A 93 -4.57 12.88 11.03
N GLN A 94 -5.70 12.95 10.30
CA GLN A 94 -7.02 12.65 10.86
C GLN A 94 -7.15 11.23 11.46
N PHE A 95 -6.30 10.31 11.03
CA PHE A 95 -6.27 8.92 11.54
C PHE A 95 -5.46 8.76 12.82
N SER A 96 -4.64 9.74 13.21
CA SER A 96 -3.92 9.70 14.47
C SER A 96 -4.86 9.98 15.65
N ASP A 97 -4.69 9.23 16.74
CA ASP A 97 -5.45 9.42 17.97
C ASP A 97 -4.81 10.50 18.88
N ASP A 98 -3.48 10.63 18.82
CA ASP A 98 -2.68 11.54 19.67
C ASP A 98 -2.07 12.73 18.91
N GLY A 99 -2.21 12.76 17.58
CA GLY A 99 -1.64 13.79 16.70
C GLY A 99 -0.13 13.64 16.44
N SER A 100 0.52 12.63 16.99
CA SER A 100 1.96 12.41 16.89
C SER A 100 2.33 11.06 16.27
N THR A 101 1.54 10.03 16.54
CA THR A 101 1.78 8.67 16.07
C THR A 101 0.53 8.03 15.46
N PHE A 102 0.76 7.01 14.60
CA PHE A 102 -0.29 6.12 14.12
C PHE A 102 -0.23 4.81 14.89
N TYR A 103 -1.34 4.45 15.56
CA TYR A 103 -1.46 3.23 16.34
C TYR A 103 -1.36 1.97 15.47
N GLY A 104 -2.00 1.99 14.30
CA GLY A 104 -2.02 0.89 13.34
C GLY A 104 -0.90 0.88 12.32
N ALA A 105 0.12 1.75 12.46
CA ALA A 105 1.22 1.87 11.52
C ALA A 105 1.83 0.50 11.16
N TYR A 106 1.68 0.07 9.91
CA TYR A 106 2.03 -1.29 9.49
C TYR A 106 3.53 -1.56 9.66
N GLY A 107 4.39 -0.66 9.19
CA GLY A 107 5.84 -0.81 9.30
C GLY A 107 6.35 -0.90 10.73
N TYR A 108 5.78 -0.11 11.62
CA TYR A 108 6.10 -0.17 13.04
C TYR A 108 5.71 -1.51 13.65
N ARG A 109 4.56 -2.09 13.25
CA ARG A 109 4.14 -3.42 13.66
C ARG A 109 5.03 -4.52 13.09
N TRP A 110 5.55 -4.32 11.90
CA TRP A 110 6.49 -5.28 11.31
C TRP A 110 7.79 -5.37 12.08
N ARG A 111 8.31 -4.22 12.57
CA ARG A 111 9.68 -4.12 13.06
C ARG A 111 9.82 -3.85 14.57
N LYS A 112 8.81 -3.26 15.23
CA LYS A 112 9.02 -2.72 16.60
C LYS A 112 7.90 -3.03 17.58
N TRP A 113 6.64 -3.03 17.18
CA TRP A 113 5.47 -3.15 18.07
C TRP A 113 5.55 -4.34 19.01
N PHE A 114 5.94 -5.49 18.50
CA PHE A 114 5.99 -6.75 19.27
C PHE A 114 7.32 -6.95 20.02
N GLY A 115 8.15 -5.92 20.13
CA GLY A 115 9.41 -5.97 20.88
C GLY A 115 10.59 -6.59 20.13
N TYR A 116 10.42 -6.94 18.86
CA TYR A 116 11.47 -7.45 17.97
C TYR A 116 11.12 -7.17 16.49
N ASP A 117 12.12 -7.25 15.62
CA ASP A 117 11.92 -7.14 14.17
C ASP A 117 11.44 -8.48 13.60
N GLN A 118 10.13 -8.53 13.25
CA GLN A 118 9.53 -9.73 12.69
C GLN A 118 10.06 -10.03 11.27
N LEU A 119 10.43 -9.00 10.49
CA LEU A 119 10.99 -9.20 9.15
C LEU A 119 12.34 -9.90 9.23
N GLU A 120 13.19 -9.49 10.20
CA GLU A 120 14.46 -10.17 10.49
C GLU A 120 14.24 -11.62 10.86
N ALA A 121 13.40 -11.88 11.87
CA ALA A 121 13.14 -13.22 12.38
C ALA A 121 12.58 -14.16 11.29
N ILE A 122 11.71 -13.66 10.40
CA ILE A 122 11.17 -14.42 9.27
C ILE A 122 12.27 -14.74 8.24
N CYS A 123 13.16 -13.79 7.96
CA CYS A 123 14.28 -14.02 7.07
C CYS A 123 15.26 -15.07 7.64
N GLU A 124 15.58 -15.00 8.92
CA GLU A 124 16.38 -16.03 9.61
C GLU A 124 15.73 -17.41 9.52
N GLU A 125 14.42 -17.52 9.83
CA GLU A 125 13.69 -18.78 9.75
C GLU A 125 13.72 -19.38 8.34
N LEU A 126 13.45 -18.57 7.30
CA LEU A 126 13.44 -19.05 5.91
C LEU A 126 14.84 -19.31 5.34
N THR A 127 15.86 -18.67 5.88
CA THR A 127 17.27 -18.96 5.53
C THR A 127 17.70 -20.32 6.09
N ILE A 128 17.37 -20.59 7.36
CA ILE A 128 17.69 -21.85 8.03
C ILE A 128 16.84 -23.01 7.49
N ASN A 129 15.55 -22.74 7.29
CA ASN A 129 14.57 -23.71 6.81
C ASN A 129 13.74 -23.12 5.64
N PRO A 130 14.22 -23.23 4.39
CA PRO A 130 13.53 -22.65 3.23
C PRO A 130 12.10 -23.17 3.00
N LEU A 131 11.72 -24.31 3.57
CA LEU A 131 10.39 -24.89 3.47
C LEU A 131 9.54 -24.68 4.72
N SER A 132 9.96 -23.79 5.60
CA SER A 132 9.23 -23.51 6.85
C SER A 132 7.80 -23.05 6.57
N ARG A 133 6.88 -23.54 7.41
CA ARG A 133 5.48 -23.13 7.46
C ARG A 133 5.20 -22.14 8.60
N ARG A 134 6.27 -21.63 9.24
CA ARG A 134 6.22 -20.74 10.40
C ARG A 134 6.53 -19.30 10.08
N ALA A 135 6.76 -18.97 8.80
CA ALA A 135 7.02 -17.61 8.34
C ALA A 135 5.72 -16.78 8.36
N VAL A 136 5.31 -16.39 9.55
CA VAL A 136 4.09 -15.66 9.87
C VAL A 136 4.44 -14.34 10.52
N LEU A 137 3.99 -13.24 9.91
CA LEU A 137 4.09 -11.90 10.44
C LEU A 137 2.76 -11.54 11.09
N ALA A 138 2.77 -11.26 12.39
CA ALA A 138 1.61 -10.82 13.14
C ALA A 138 1.42 -9.31 12.95
N MET A 139 0.19 -8.92 12.67
CA MET A 139 -0.21 -7.51 12.58
C MET A 139 -1.22 -7.16 13.68
N TRP A 140 -2.12 -8.12 13.96
CA TRP A 140 -3.14 -7.95 14.97
C TRP A 140 -2.59 -8.29 16.34
N ASP A 141 -2.67 -7.34 17.26
CA ASP A 141 -2.34 -7.57 18.67
C ASP A 141 -3.58 -8.02 19.43
N ALA A 142 -3.64 -9.32 19.69
CA ALA A 142 -4.65 -9.93 20.53
C ALA A 142 -4.24 -9.96 22.00
N GLY A 143 -3.05 -9.44 22.33
CA GLY A 143 -2.52 -9.38 23.69
C GLY A 143 -3.36 -8.48 24.58
N GLY A 144 -3.18 -8.63 25.84
CA GLY A 144 -3.83 -7.86 26.91
C GLY A 144 -3.66 -8.62 28.22
N GLN A 145 -3.26 -7.92 29.27
CA GLN A 145 -3.28 -8.47 30.60
C GLN A 145 -4.70 -8.35 31.16
N ARG A 146 -5.19 -9.41 31.77
CA ARG A 146 -6.43 -9.36 32.56
C ARG A 146 -6.06 -9.14 34.03
N ASP A 147 -6.47 -8.02 34.56
CA ASP A 147 -6.47 -7.80 36.00
C ASP A 147 -7.93 -7.79 36.48
N ASN A 148 -8.24 -8.67 37.46
CA ASN A 148 -9.59 -8.83 38.03
C ASN A 148 -10.73 -8.93 37.01
N SER A 149 -10.53 -9.68 35.92
CA SER A 149 -11.49 -9.88 34.81
C SER A 149 -11.68 -8.67 33.89
N VAL A 150 -10.96 -7.60 34.07
CA VAL A 150 -10.92 -6.46 33.16
C VAL A 150 -9.72 -6.61 32.25
N LEU A 151 -9.93 -6.37 30.93
CA LEU A 151 -8.84 -6.33 29.96
C LEU A 151 -8.04 -5.05 30.22
N VAL A 152 -6.81 -5.21 30.73
CA VAL A 152 -5.90 -4.09 30.99
C VAL A 152 -4.76 -4.19 29.99
N GLY A 153 -4.52 -3.12 29.25
CA GLY A 153 -3.46 -3.07 28.27
C GLY A 153 -3.97 -2.93 26.84
N MET A 154 -3.05 -2.59 25.95
CA MET A 154 -3.38 -2.30 24.56
C MET A 154 -3.53 -3.60 23.79
N CYS A 155 -4.74 -3.89 23.30
CA CYS A 155 -5.00 -4.81 22.21
C CYS A 155 -5.88 -4.13 21.18
N ASP A 156 -5.81 -4.59 19.94
CA ASP A 156 -6.49 -3.92 18.82
C ASP A 156 -8.02 -3.93 18.96
N LEU A 157 -8.58 -5.00 19.53
CA LEU A 157 -10.02 -5.08 19.77
C LEU A 157 -10.48 -4.06 20.83
N TYR A 158 -9.67 -3.86 21.89
CA TYR A 158 -9.94 -2.87 22.92
C TYR A 158 -9.81 -1.45 22.37
N GLN A 159 -8.75 -1.16 21.60
CA GLN A 159 -8.55 0.12 20.93
C GLN A 159 -9.72 0.45 19.99
N ALA A 160 -10.18 -0.51 19.20
CA ALA A 160 -11.34 -0.34 18.32
C ALA A 160 -12.63 -0.05 19.12
N GLY A 161 -12.84 -0.74 20.24
CA GLY A 161 -14.00 -0.56 21.12
C GLY A 161 -14.04 0.78 21.84
N ASN A 162 -12.87 1.41 22.04
CA ASN A 162 -12.74 2.71 22.70
C ASN A 162 -12.63 3.90 21.72
N GLY A 163 -13.02 3.71 20.46
CA GLY A 163 -13.07 4.78 19.47
C GLY A 163 -11.75 5.09 18.78
N GLY A 164 -10.74 4.20 18.89
CA GLY A 164 -9.49 4.32 18.18
C GLY A 164 -9.71 4.44 16.66
N LYS A 165 -9.05 5.41 16.05
CA LYS A 165 -9.24 5.76 14.64
C LYS A 165 -8.46 4.84 13.71
N ASP A 166 -7.24 4.48 14.13
CA ASP A 166 -6.27 3.75 13.33
C ASP A 166 -6.00 2.36 13.92
N VAL A 167 -6.84 1.39 13.55
CA VAL A 167 -6.67 -0.02 13.92
C VAL A 167 -6.33 -0.81 12.66
N PRO A 168 -5.27 -1.64 12.65
CA PRO A 168 -4.79 -2.29 11.44
C PRO A 168 -5.88 -3.06 10.71
N CYS A 169 -5.98 -2.85 9.40
CA CYS A 169 -6.93 -3.57 8.55
C CYS A 169 -6.44 -4.97 8.19
N ASN A 170 -5.12 -5.18 8.09
CA ASN A 170 -4.55 -6.51 7.94
C ASN A 170 -4.23 -7.11 9.31
N THR A 171 -4.32 -8.43 9.41
CA THR A 171 -4.18 -9.15 10.68
C THR A 171 -2.96 -10.05 10.72
N HIS A 172 -2.66 -10.72 9.62
CA HIS A 172 -1.50 -11.60 9.46
C HIS A 172 -1.00 -11.55 8.03
N ILE A 173 0.31 -11.78 7.88
CA ILE A 173 0.95 -11.98 6.57
C ILE A 173 1.73 -13.28 6.64
N TYR A 174 1.61 -14.11 5.60
CA TYR A 174 2.31 -15.37 5.46
C TYR A 174 3.29 -15.29 4.30
N PHE A 175 4.51 -15.80 4.50
CA PHE A 175 5.51 -15.93 3.47
C PHE A 175 5.78 -17.40 3.18
N ARG A 176 5.99 -17.71 1.91
CA ARG A 176 6.29 -19.08 1.46
C ARG A 176 7.31 -19.05 0.34
N ASN A 177 8.43 -19.73 0.52
CA ASN A 177 9.31 -20.05 -0.59
C ASN A 177 8.67 -21.14 -1.45
N ASN A 178 8.33 -20.78 -2.66
CA ASN A 178 7.73 -21.64 -3.66
C ASN A 178 8.71 -21.84 -4.82
N GLN A 179 9.61 -22.83 -4.68
CA GLN A 179 10.60 -23.21 -5.70
C GLN A 179 11.48 -22.03 -6.17
N GLY A 180 11.97 -21.22 -5.23
CA GLY A 180 12.83 -20.07 -5.52
C GLY A 180 12.07 -18.76 -5.72
N TYR A 181 10.74 -18.77 -5.65
CA TYR A 181 9.88 -17.59 -5.63
C TYR A 181 9.31 -17.38 -4.24
N LEU A 182 9.34 -16.16 -3.74
CA LEU A 182 8.68 -15.81 -2.48
C LEU A 182 7.24 -15.40 -2.76
N ASP A 183 6.29 -16.26 -2.37
CA ASP A 183 4.87 -15.93 -2.37
C ASP A 183 4.48 -15.28 -1.02
N MET A 184 3.54 -14.33 -1.06
CA MET A 184 3.02 -13.69 0.13
C MET A 184 1.49 -13.70 0.15
N THR A 185 0.90 -14.02 1.32
CA THR A 185 -0.55 -13.96 1.54
C THR A 185 -0.86 -13.00 2.68
N VAL A 186 -1.68 -12.00 2.41
CA VAL A 186 -2.13 -10.98 3.37
C VAL A 186 -3.58 -11.23 3.75
N MET A 187 -3.85 -11.28 5.06
CA MET A 187 -5.19 -11.45 5.61
C MET A 187 -5.73 -10.09 6.11
N CYS A 188 -6.76 -9.57 5.46
CA CYS A 188 -7.41 -8.31 5.82
C CYS A 188 -8.79 -8.57 6.41
N ARG A 189 -9.05 -8.05 7.64
CA ARG A 189 -10.38 -8.06 8.26
C ARG A 189 -11.36 -7.13 7.55
N SER A 190 -10.83 -6.05 6.98
CA SER A 190 -11.57 -5.01 6.26
C SER A 190 -10.68 -4.48 5.14
N ASN A 191 -11.22 -4.29 3.94
CA ASN A 191 -10.43 -3.88 2.79
C ASN A 191 -11.28 -3.08 1.80
N ASP A 192 -11.22 -1.75 1.91
CA ASP A 192 -11.76 -0.84 0.90
C ASP A 192 -10.99 -1.04 -0.42
N ILE A 193 -11.70 -1.22 -1.52
CA ILE A 193 -11.06 -1.52 -2.80
C ILE A 193 -10.42 -0.31 -3.47
N VAL A 194 -10.90 0.90 -3.16
CA VAL A 194 -10.45 2.13 -3.83
C VAL A 194 -9.19 2.68 -3.18
N TRP A 195 -9.18 2.84 -1.86
CA TRP A 195 -8.01 3.37 -1.14
C TRP A 195 -7.10 2.28 -0.58
N GLY A 196 -7.69 1.15 -0.15
CA GLY A 196 -6.99 0.01 0.44
C GLY A 196 -6.54 -1.01 -0.61
N ALA A 197 -7.34 -2.07 -0.84
CA ALA A 197 -6.95 -3.27 -1.57
C ALA A 197 -6.28 -3.00 -2.93
N TYR A 198 -6.86 -2.10 -3.73
CA TYR A 198 -6.38 -1.76 -5.08
C TYR A 198 -5.79 -0.34 -5.16
N GLY A 199 -5.55 0.26 -4.02
CA GLY A 199 -4.82 1.52 -3.84
C GLY A 199 -3.52 1.28 -3.08
N ALA A 200 -3.45 1.83 -1.86
CA ALA A 200 -2.27 1.80 -1.01
C ALA A 200 -1.77 0.38 -0.69
N ASN A 201 -2.67 -0.55 -0.34
CA ASN A 201 -2.28 -1.91 0.03
C ASN A 201 -1.62 -2.69 -1.12
N ALA A 202 -2.05 -2.49 -2.37
CA ALA A 202 -1.40 -3.13 -3.53
C ALA A 202 0.05 -2.67 -3.67
N VAL A 203 0.33 -1.39 -3.40
CA VAL A 203 1.69 -0.84 -3.40
C VAL A 203 2.48 -1.35 -2.20
N HIS A 204 1.97 -1.15 -0.98
CA HIS A 204 2.69 -1.43 0.27
C HIS A 204 3.06 -2.92 0.40
N PHE A 205 2.11 -3.79 0.12
CA PHE A 205 2.38 -5.23 0.20
C PHE A 205 3.28 -5.71 -0.95
N ALA A 206 3.22 -5.10 -2.13
CA ALA A 206 4.18 -5.42 -3.18
C ALA A 206 5.60 -4.94 -2.83
N PHE A 207 5.75 -3.77 -2.18
CA PHE A 207 7.04 -3.31 -1.65
C PHE A 207 7.57 -4.26 -0.58
N LEU A 208 6.73 -4.67 0.38
CA LEU A 208 7.13 -5.63 1.41
C LEU A 208 7.55 -6.98 0.81
N LEU A 209 6.78 -7.50 -0.15
CA LEU A 209 7.12 -8.77 -0.81
C LEU A 209 8.45 -8.70 -1.54
N GLU A 210 8.69 -7.62 -2.29
CA GLU A 210 9.93 -7.42 -3.03
C GLU A 210 11.12 -7.25 -2.09
N TYR A 211 10.97 -6.45 -1.02
CA TYR A 211 11.97 -6.29 0.02
C TYR A 211 12.37 -7.62 0.66
N MET A 212 11.38 -8.42 1.07
CA MET A 212 11.63 -9.73 1.69
C MET A 212 12.25 -10.74 0.70
N ALA A 213 11.82 -10.70 -0.57
CA ALA A 213 12.40 -11.56 -1.61
C ALA A 213 13.86 -11.22 -1.86
N ALA A 214 14.20 -9.93 -1.98
CA ALA A 214 15.59 -9.48 -2.15
C ALA A 214 16.46 -9.89 -0.98
N ARG A 215 15.95 -9.74 0.25
CA ARG A 215 16.64 -10.11 1.48
C ARG A 215 16.95 -11.59 1.58
N LEU A 216 16.08 -12.43 1.03
CA LEU A 216 16.25 -13.89 1.00
C LEU A 216 16.98 -14.40 -0.25
N GLY A 217 17.35 -13.52 -1.19
CA GLY A 217 17.92 -13.92 -2.48
C GLY A 217 16.93 -14.72 -3.36
N LEU A 218 15.62 -14.52 -3.17
CA LEU A 218 14.56 -15.18 -3.92
C LEU A 218 13.99 -14.26 -5.01
N GLN A 219 13.34 -14.87 -6.00
CA GLN A 219 12.54 -14.12 -6.95
C GLN A 219 11.21 -13.69 -6.31
N VAL A 220 10.65 -12.55 -6.76
CA VAL A 220 9.30 -12.15 -6.37
C VAL A 220 8.29 -13.12 -6.96
N GLY A 221 7.51 -13.75 -6.12
CA GLY A 221 6.43 -14.67 -6.46
C GLY A 221 5.08 -13.97 -6.59
N LYS A 222 4.02 -14.62 -6.13
CA LYS A 222 2.65 -14.09 -6.17
C LYS A 222 2.28 -13.38 -4.88
N LEU A 223 1.44 -12.36 -5.02
CA LEU A 223 0.78 -11.70 -3.90
C LEU A 223 -0.69 -12.13 -3.84
N PHE A 224 -1.14 -12.59 -2.69
CA PHE A 224 -2.53 -12.93 -2.41
C PHE A 224 -3.06 -11.98 -1.33
N GLN A 225 -4.20 -11.32 -1.59
CA GLN A 225 -4.92 -10.54 -0.58
C GLN A 225 -6.26 -11.22 -0.28
N PHE A 226 -6.43 -11.70 0.96
CA PHE A 226 -7.70 -12.17 1.47
C PHE A 226 -8.42 -11.01 2.15
N SER A 227 -9.60 -10.64 1.67
CA SER A 227 -10.44 -9.58 2.20
C SER A 227 -11.69 -10.20 2.83
N ASN A 228 -11.78 -10.23 4.16
CA ASN A 228 -12.96 -10.73 4.87
C ASN A 228 -14.19 -9.83 4.66
N ASN A 229 -14.00 -8.52 4.68
CA ASN A 229 -15.00 -7.53 4.28
C ASN A 229 -14.41 -6.73 3.11
N PHE A 230 -14.94 -6.93 1.91
CA PHE A 230 -14.50 -6.32 0.66
C PHE A 230 -15.57 -5.33 0.19
N HIS A 231 -15.26 -4.04 0.20
CA HIS A 231 -16.23 -2.98 0.00
C HIS A 231 -15.66 -1.74 -0.69
N TYR A 232 -16.55 -0.83 -1.07
CA TYR A 232 -16.21 0.58 -1.30
C TYR A 232 -17.22 1.50 -0.57
N TYR A 233 -16.77 2.72 -0.24
CA TYR A 233 -17.61 3.75 0.34
C TYR A 233 -18.46 4.40 -0.74
N VAL A 234 -19.80 4.34 -0.60
CA VAL A 234 -20.75 4.84 -1.60
C VAL A 234 -20.61 6.36 -1.82
N ASP A 235 -20.39 7.11 -0.74
CA ASP A 235 -20.21 8.58 -0.81
C ASP A 235 -18.91 9.00 -1.52
N VAL A 236 -17.94 8.10 -1.61
CA VAL A 236 -16.65 8.34 -2.26
C VAL A 236 -16.71 8.00 -3.75
N VAL A 237 -17.21 6.82 -4.07
CA VAL A 237 -17.22 6.32 -5.45
C VAL A 237 -18.42 6.84 -6.22
N GLY A 238 -19.54 6.99 -5.56
CA GLY A 238 -20.81 7.49 -6.12
C GLY A 238 -21.72 6.39 -6.65
N ASP A 239 -22.59 6.79 -7.56
CA ASP A 239 -23.61 5.93 -8.15
C ASP A 239 -23.03 4.88 -9.12
N TYR A 240 -23.89 3.98 -9.58
CA TYR A 240 -23.54 2.91 -10.52
C TYR A 240 -22.80 3.41 -11.78
N GLN A 241 -23.21 4.58 -12.33
CA GLN A 241 -22.60 5.11 -13.55
C GLN A 241 -21.17 5.55 -13.30
N LYS A 242 -20.90 6.20 -12.15
CA LYS A 242 -19.54 6.60 -11.76
C LYS A 242 -18.65 5.40 -11.48
N VAL A 243 -19.18 4.37 -10.82
CA VAL A 243 -18.47 3.11 -10.59
C VAL A 243 -18.06 2.47 -11.92
N MET A 244 -18.98 2.38 -12.87
CA MET A 244 -18.71 1.79 -14.20
C MET A 244 -17.76 2.64 -15.03
N ALA A 245 -17.85 3.99 -14.92
CA ALA A 245 -16.92 4.89 -15.57
C ALA A 245 -15.47 4.72 -15.01
N MET A 246 -15.32 4.63 -13.69
CA MET A 246 -14.00 4.37 -13.05
C MET A 246 -13.45 3.00 -13.46
N ALA A 247 -14.30 1.97 -13.57
CA ALA A 247 -13.86 0.65 -14.03
C ALA A 247 -13.36 0.68 -15.48
N ALA A 248 -14.06 1.36 -16.38
CA ALA A 248 -13.66 1.51 -17.78
C ALA A 248 -12.37 2.33 -17.91
N ASP A 249 -12.25 3.42 -17.16
CA ASP A 249 -11.06 4.26 -17.11
C ASP A 249 -9.82 3.48 -16.63
N ALA A 250 -9.96 2.65 -15.61
CA ALA A 250 -8.86 1.82 -15.10
C ALA A 250 -8.40 0.77 -16.13
N GLU A 251 -9.31 0.21 -16.93
CA GLU A 251 -8.95 -0.71 -18.02
C GLU A 251 -8.20 -0.01 -19.15
N GLU A 252 -8.68 1.17 -19.56
CA GLU A 252 -8.07 1.97 -20.63
C GLU A 252 -6.63 2.39 -20.26
N HIS A 253 -6.41 2.77 -19.00
CA HIS A 253 -5.11 3.25 -18.49
C HIS A 253 -4.22 2.15 -17.93
N ASN A 254 -4.44 0.87 -18.24
CA ASN A 254 -3.50 -0.19 -17.87
C ASN A 254 -2.23 -0.14 -18.71
N TYR A 255 -1.33 0.77 -18.39
CA TYR A 255 -0.13 1.02 -19.17
C TYR A 255 0.91 -0.11 -19.14
N TYR A 256 0.85 -1.01 -18.17
CA TYR A 256 1.64 -2.25 -18.22
C TYR A 256 1.25 -3.16 -19.40
N ARG A 257 0.01 -3.07 -19.85
CA ARG A 257 -0.46 -3.78 -21.04
C ARG A 257 -0.34 -2.97 -22.33
N THR A 258 -0.77 -1.69 -22.27
CA THR A 258 -0.90 -0.85 -23.48
C THR A 258 0.41 -0.17 -23.88
N LYS A 259 1.25 0.22 -22.91
CA LYS A 259 2.57 0.86 -23.14
C LYS A 259 3.75 -0.07 -22.80
N LEU A 260 3.48 -1.30 -22.31
CA LEU A 260 4.48 -2.31 -21.93
C LEU A 260 5.52 -1.77 -20.92
N LEU A 261 5.09 -0.91 -19.99
CA LEU A 261 5.95 -0.37 -18.96
C LEU A 261 6.54 -1.48 -18.10
N ARG A 262 7.76 -1.27 -17.61
CA ARG A 262 8.46 -2.23 -16.76
C ARG A 262 8.73 -1.62 -15.39
N PRO A 263 8.43 -2.35 -14.30
CA PRO A 263 8.83 -1.94 -12.96
C PRO A 263 10.36 -1.92 -12.82
N MET A 264 10.87 -0.95 -12.09
CA MET A 264 12.25 -0.93 -11.63
C MET A 264 12.35 -1.70 -10.31
N PRO A 265 13.41 -2.49 -10.07
CA PRO A 265 13.64 -3.14 -8.78
C PRO A 265 13.68 -2.13 -7.63
N LEU A 266 13.04 -2.49 -6.51
CA LEU A 266 13.07 -1.69 -5.28
C LEU A 266 14.43 -1.82 -4.59
N VAL A 267 14.99 -3.02 -4.54
CA VAL A 267 16.23 -3.32 -3.85
C VAL A 267 17.22 -3.95 -4.84
N VAL A 268 18.37 -3.32 -4.97
CA VAL A 268 19.49 -3.83 -5.76
C VAL A 268 20.61 -4.27 -4.84
N ASP A 269 21.00 -3.44 -3.88
CA ASP A 269 21.98 -3.79 -2.85
C ASP A 269 21.30 -3.76 -1.46
N PHE A 270 20.97 -4.95 -0.97
CA PHE A 270 20.33 -5.08 0.33
C PHE A 270 21.20 -4.58 1.49
N ALA A 271 22.55 -4.63 1.37
CA ALA A 271 23.45 -4.24 2.46
C ALA A 271 23.33 -2.76 2.83
N VAL A 272 22.97 -1.90 1.88
CA VAL A 272 22.84 -0.46 2.08
C VAL A 272 21.38 0.02 2.12
N PHE A 273 20.42 -0.78 1.61
CA PHE A 273 19.05 -0.36 1.40
C PHE A 273 18.38 0.18 2.68
N ASP A 274 18.40 -0.57 3.77
CA ASP A 274 17.76 -0.16 5.03
C ASP A 274 18.35 1.14 5.56
N GLN A 275 19.68 1.27 5.53
CA GLN A 275 20.38 2.47 5.98
C GLN A 275 20.02 3.69 5.11
N GLU A 276 19.96 3.51 3.78
CA GLU A 276 19.62 4.61 2.88
C GLU A 276 18.13 4.98 2.94
N VAL A 277 17.23 4.03 3.20
CA VAL A 277 15.81 4.33 3.47
C VAL A 277 15.68 5.16 4.75
N ASP A 278 16.37 4.80 5.81
CA ASP A 278 16.34 5.56 7.07
C ASP A 278 16.89 6.97 6.86
N ALA A 279 18.06 7.12 6.23
CA ALA A 279 18.64 8.42 5.88
C ALA A 279 17.71 9.27 5.00
N PHE A 280 17.04 8.63 4.03
CA PHE A 280 16.07 9.31 3.17
C PHE A 280 14.87 9.84 3.96
N ILE A 281 14.33 9.06 4.88
CA ILE A 281 13.20 9.46 5.74
C ILE A 281 13.61 10.56 6.74
N GLU A 282 14.82 10.50 7.28
CA GLU A 282 15.38 11.52 8.17
C GLU A 282 15.74 12.83 7.43
N CYS A 283 15.68 12.83 6.10
CA CYS A 283 16.10 13.93 5.23
C CYS A 283 17.60 14.28 5.37
N ASP A 284 18.43 13.27 5.61
CA ASP A 284 19.87 13.45 5.65
C ASP A 284 20.41 13.76 4.24
N GLU A 285 21.36 14.68 4.16
CA GLU A 285 22.08 14.97 2.91
C GLU A 285 23.14 13.89 2.68
N VAL A 286 22.77 12.84 1.96
CA VAL A 286 23.64 11.68 1.63
C VAL A 286 23.65 11.47 0.12
N ASP A 287 24.79 11.04 -0.41
CA ASP A 287 24.86 10.54 -1.77
C ASP A 287 24.32 9.10 -1.79
N TYR A 288 23.03 8.94 -2.15
CA TYR A 288 22.40 7.62 -2.23
C TYR A 288 23.04 6.76 -3.33
N THR A 289 23.33 5.51 -2.99
CA THR A 289 23.90 4.50 -3.92
C THR A 289 22.84 3.53 -4.40
N GLU A 290 21.81 3.24 -3.56
CA GLU A 290 20.68 2.39 -3.93
C GLU A 290 19.86 3.02 -5.05
N PRO A 291 19.75 2.36 -6.22
CA PRO A 291 19.17 2.97 -7.42
C PRO A 291 17.72 3.44 -7.22
N PHE A 292 16.89 2.71 -6.47
CA PHE A 292 15.51 3.13 -6.26
C PHE A 292 15.43 4.42 -5.42
N ILE A 293 16.27 4.56 -4.40
CA ILE A 293 16.30 5.77 -3.57
C ILE A 293 16.82 6.95 -4.40
N ARG A 294 17.97 6.78 -5.05
CA ARG A 294 18.65 7.82 -5.84
C ARG A 294 17.85 8.27 -7.07
N ASP A 295 17.33 7.30 -7.84
CA ASP A 295 16.81 7.55 -9.19
C ASP A 295 15.27 7.60 -9.23
N VAL A 296 14.57 7.27 -8.13
CA VAL A 296 13.10 7.29 -8.05
C VAL A 296 12.63 8.12 -6.87
N ALA A 297 12.96 7.73 -5.62
CA ALA A 297 12.41 8.38 -4.42
C ALA A 297 12.89 9.83 -4.28
N GLU A 298 14.17 10.10 -4.49
CA GLU A 298 14.73 11.46 -4.39
C GLU A 298 14.16 12.42 -5.45
N PRO A 299 14.12 12.09 -6.76
CA PRO A 299 13.43 12.92 -7.74
C PRO A 299 11.93 13.13 -7.42
N MET A 300 11.25 12.12 -6.86
CA MET A 300 9.85 12.27 -6.42
C MET A 300 9.74 13.27 -5.27
N ARG A 301 10.63 13.23 -4.29
CA ARG A 301 10.67 14.18 -3.17
C ARG A 301 10.87 15.61 -3.66
N GLN A 302 11.82 15.82 -4.58
CA GLN A 302 12.07 17.14 -5.19
C GLN A 302 10.87 17.65 -6.00
N ALA A 303 10.28 16.79 -6.83
CA ALA A 303 9.06 17.14 -7.59
C ALA A 303 7.90 17.52 -6.64
N TRP A 304 7.72 16.78 -5.55
CA TRP A 304 6.69 17.07 -4.55
C TRP A 304 6.93 18.41 -3.85
N SER A 305 8.16 18.72 -3.46
CA SER A 305 8.51 19.97 -2.80
C SER A 305 8.16 21.18 -3.69
N LEU A 306 8.44 21.10 -4.99
CA LEU A 306 8.08 22.14 -5.95
C LEU A 306 6.57 22.21 -6.21
N HIS A 307 5.88 21.07 -6.25
CA HIS A 307 4.41 21.01 -6.31
C HIS A 307 3.76 21.75 -5.13
N LYS A 308 4.28 21.61 -3.91
CA LYS A 308 3.75 22.28 -2.71
C LYS A 308 3.81 23.81 -2.83
N VAL A 309 4.80 24.36 -3.51
CA VAL A 309 4.92 25.80 -3.78
C VAL A 309 4.33 26.20 -5.15
N LYS A 310 3.63 25.27 -5.83
CA LYS A 310 2.96 25.47 -7.13
C LYS A 310 3.92 25.79 -8.31
N ASP A 311 5.19 25.44 -8.16
CA ASP A 311 6.12 25.43 -9.30
C ASP A 311 5.96 24.12 -10.08
N TYR A 312 4.94 24.08 -10.93
CA TYR A 312 4.64 22.88 -11.73
C TYR A 312 5.67 22.63 -12.84
N ALA A 313 6.35 23.68 -13.35
CA ALA A 313 7.39 23.51 -14.35
C ALA A 313 8.61 22.80 -13.77
N GLY A 314 9.08 23.27 -12.62
CA GLY A 314 10.15 22.61 -11.87
C GLY A 314 9.76 21.19 -11.40
N ALA A 315 8.53 21.02 -10.88
CA ALA A 315 8.03 19.70 -10.46
C ALA A 315 8.03 18.69 -11.61
N LEU A 316 7.58 19.07 -12.80
CA LEU A 316 7.58 18.21 -13.99
C LEU A 316 9.01 17.88 -14.45
N THR A 317 9.96 18.80 -14.32
CA THR A 317 11.37 18.55 -14.65
C THR A 317 11.92 17.38 -13.81
N TYR A 318 11.67 17.39 -12.49
CA TYR A 318 12.08 16.28 -11.63
C TYR A 318 11.27 15.01 -11.88
N ALA A 319 9.95 15.11 -12.12
CA ALA A 319 9.15 13.94 -12.45
C ALA A 319 9.64 13.23 -13.71
N HIS A 320 10.04 13.97 -14.76
CA HIS A 320 10.63 13.41 -15.98
C HIS A 320 12.01 12.75 -15.75
N SER A 321 12.74 13.13 -14.71
CA SER A 321 14.04 12.52 -14.39
C SER A 321 13.92 11.18 -13.67
N ILE A 322 12.74 10.79 -13.18
CA ILE A 322 12.49 9.50 -12.53
C ILE A 322 12.84 8.36 -13.50
N LYS A 323 13.71 7.43 -13.09
CA LYS A 323 14.16 6.33 -13.94
C LYS A 323 13.17 5.18 -14.05
N ALA A 324 12.39 4.91 -13.00
CA ALA A 324 11.31 3.92 -13.06
C ALA A 324 10.19 4.43 -13.98
N GLU A 325 10.00 3.77 -15.13
CA GLU A 325 9.08 4.23 -16.18
C GLU A 325 7.64 4.36 -15.70
N ASP A 326 7.18 3.41 -14.92
CA ASP A 326 5.83 3.37 -14.37
C ASP A 326 5.58 4.53 -13.39
N TRP A 327 6.49 4.74 -12.44
CA TRP A 327 6.41 5.86 -11.50
C TRP A 327 6.59 7.21 -12.20
N ARG A 328 7.48 7.30 -13.20
CA ARG A 328 7.65 8.52 -14.01
C ARG A 328 6.35 8.92 -14.68
N VAL A 329 5.69 7.99 -15.38
CA VAL A 329 4.42 8.25 -16.06
C VAL A 329 3.35 8.67 -15.07
N ALA A 330 3.17 7.94 -13.97
CA ALA A 330 2.17 8.26 -12.96
C ALA A 330 2.39 9.64 -12.33
N CYS A 331 3.62 9.98 -11.95
CA CYS A 331 3.95 11.29 -11.37
C CYS A 331 3.75 12.43 -12.35
N THR A 332 4.19 12.27 -13.59
CA THR A 332 4.05 13.29 -14.65
C THR A 332 2.57 13.56 -14.92
N GLU A 333 1.78 12.55 -15.23
CA GLU A 333 0.35 12.72 -15.52
C GLU A 333 -0.43 13.28 -14.32
N TRP A 334 -0.06 12.88 -13.10
CA TRP A 334 -0.67 13.42 -11.89
C TRP A 334 -0.37 14.91 -11.72
N LEU A 335 0.87 15.36 -11.92
CA LEU A 335 1.28 16.76 -11.86
C LEU A 335 0.65 17.60 -12.97
N GLU A 336 0.56 17.08 -14.19
CA GLU A 336 -0.10 17.75 -15.32
C GLU A 336 -1.57 18.06 -14.99
N ARG A 337 -2.32 17.09 -14.44
CA ARG A 337 -3.70 17.30 -13.97
C ARG A 337 -3.78 18.39 -12.90
N ARG A 338 -2.81 18.48 -11.99
CA ARG A 338 -2.74 19.53 -10.96
C ARG A 338 -2.39 20.89 -11.54
N ALA A 339 -1.49 20.94 -12.51
CA ALA A 339 -1.13 22.17 -13.22
C ALA A 339 -2.32 22.75 -14.00
N LEU A 340 -3.05 21.92 -14.75
CA LEU A 340 -4.27 22.33 -15.46
C LEU A 340 -5.32 22.89 -14.49
N LYS A 341 -5.60 22.15 -13.41
CA LYS A 341 -6.55 22.62 -12.39
C LYS A 341 -6.14 23.94 -11.75
N HIS A 342 -4.83 24.17 -11.56
CA HIS A 342 -4.32 25.42 -10.99
C HIS A 342 -4.50 26.59 -11.95
N ARG A 343 -4.38 26.38 -13.27
CA ARG A 343 -4.64 27.40 -14.29
C ARG A 343 -6.12 27.67 -14.54
N GLY A 344 -7.03 26.92 -13.92
CA GLY A 344 -8.47 27.01 -14.16
C GLY A 344 -8.92 26.34 -15.46
N GLU A 345 -8.06 25.54 -16.06
CA GLU A 345 -8.35 24.74 -17.26
C GLU A 345 -9.00 23.42 -16.83
N LYS A 346 -10.05 22.96 -17.56
CA LYS A 346 -10.76 21.68 -17.27
C LYS A 346 -10.17 20.53 -18.07
#